data_5912fcc5bf38f43283e7c70b38444865
#
_entry.id   5912fcc5bf38f43283e7c70b38444865
#
_cell.length_a   1.000
_cell.length_b   1.000
_cell.length_c   1.000
_cell.angle_alpha   90.00
_cell.angle_beta   90.00
_cell.angle_gamma   90.00
#
_symmetry.space_group_name_H-M   'P 1'
#
loop_
_entity.id
_entity.type
_entity.pdbx_description
1 polymer ?
#
loop_
_entity_poly.entity_id
_entity_poly.type
_entity_poly.pdbx_seq_one_letter_code
_entity_poly.pdbx_strand_id
1 'polypeptide(L)'
;MGLCISLGVSSIAAFPRLLRAEVIEWSSFFHSVLYTGFFSLLCWYGHFFLMDSKKLNKAVPNKFWYGVLSIVALGLLAYVYTVFFSEAVSDMLPFRDIPPRKKLIAIMVRGFIISGFYYFITYSLRALEEKQKHKIEIEQLKQAQLKANLSLLKEQISPHFLFNTLNTLSTLTHEAVVKDFVNELANAYRYVLTYKDENTADVKQELDFISSYLYIIKTRLEDSIDITINVEKETLSTRIPPLTLQILIENAIKHNVASRQRPLKIDIYNSAQDLIIRNNFQPRQSVSHTTGTGLDNIAQRYRLLFDKEIVIEKDPNAFVVKLPIITA
;
A
#
# COMPACT_ATOMS: atom_id res chain seq x y z
N MET A 1 -23.32 -16.36 0.37
CA MET A 1 -22.80 -17.10 1.54
C MET A 1 -23.93 -17.72 2.38
N GLY A 2 -24.91 -16.97 2.88
CA GLY A 2 -26.03 -17.48 3.68
C GLY A 2 -26.83 -18.62 3.02
N LEU A 3 -27.08 -18.52 1.72
CA LEU A 3 -27.81 -19.54 0.95
C LEU A 3 -27.04 -20.86 0.90
N CYS A 4 -25.73 -20.85 0.68
CA CYS A 4 -24.89 -22.05 0.66
C CYS A 4 -24.85 -22.74 2.03
N ILE A 5 -24.71 -21.94 3.10
CA ILE A 5 -24.71 -22.45 4.48
C ILE A 5 -26.07 -23.05 4.83
N SER A 6 -27.16 -22.38 4.46
CA SER A 6 -28.54 -22.87 4.70
C SER A 6 -28.83 -24.16 3.94
N LEU A 7 -28.40 -24.30 2.71
CA LEU A 7 -28.50 -25.55 1.96
C LEU A 7 -27.67 -26.66 2.60
N GLY A 8 -26.45 -26.39 3.05
CA GLY A 8 -25.62 -27.35 3.75
C GLY A 8 -26.24 -27.85 5.05
N VAL A 9 -26.70 -26.93 5.91
CA VAL A 9 -27.35 -27.25 7.20
C VAL A 9 -28.64 -28.06 6.97
N SER A 10 -29.46 -27.65 5.99
CA SER A 10 -30.73 -28.35 5.68
C SER A 10 -30.47 -29.77 5.15
N SER A 11 -29.47 -29.95 4.30
CA SER A 11 -29.10 -31.28 3.77
C SER A 11 -28.60 -32.21 4.90
N ILE A 12 -27.72 -31.70 5.78
CA ILE A 12 -27.25 -32.46 6.95
C ILE A 12 -28.41 -32.80 7.91
N ALA A 13 -29.31 -31.86 8.17
CA ALA A 13 -30.46 -32.07 9.04
C ALA A 13 -31.50 -33.09 8.46
N ALA A 14 -31.55 -33.23 7.14
CA ALA A 14 -32.40 -34.21 6.47
C ALA A 14 -31.76 -35.58 6.31
N PHE A 15 -30.43 -35.68 6.39
CA PHE A 15 -29.66 -36.90 6.15
C PHE A 15 -30.05 -38.12 7.03
N PRO A 16 -30.38 -37.99 8.34
CA PRO A 16 -30.83 -39.14 9.16
C PRO A 16 -32.06 -39.85 8.64
N ARG A 17 -32.86 -39.17 7.81
CA ARG A 17 -34.03 -39.82 7.18
C ARG A 17 -33.68 -40.80 6.10
N LEU A 18 -32.63 -40.50 5.32
CA LEU A 18 -32.13 -41.45 4.30
C LEU A 18 -31.59 -42.73 4.91
N LEU A 19 -31.06 -42.64 6.15
CA LEU A 19 -30.49 -43.78 6.86
C LEU A 19 -31.57 -44.69 7.52
N ARG A 20 -32.78 -44.17 7.78
CA ARG A 20 -33.85 -44.90 8.49
C ARG A 20 -34.94 -45.48 7.57
N ALA A 21 -34.98 -45.01 6.33
CA ALA A 21 -36.02 -45.45 5.39
C ALA A 21 -35.61 -46.77 4.73
N GLU A 22 -36.47 -47.78 4.80
CA GLU A 22 -36.31 -49.02 4.04
C GLU A 22 -36.44 -48.77 2.52
N VAL A 23 -37.20 -47.74 2.15
CA VAL A 23 -37.36 -47.25 0.78
C VAL A 23 -37.06 -45.73 0.78
N ILE A 24 -36.16 -45.30 -0.09
CA ILE A 24 -35.78 -43.89 -0.21
C ILE A 24 -36.91 -43.10 -0.91
N GLU A 25 -37.69 -42.39 -0.13
CA GLU A 25 -38.67 -41.44 -0.66
C GLU A 25 -37.98 -40.05 -0.91
N TRP A 26 -37.51 -39.88 -2.12
CA TRP A 26 -36.82 -38.65 -2.52
C TRP A 26 -37.68 -37.39 -2.36
N SER A 27 -39.00 -37.51 -2.58
CA SER A 27 -39.91 -36.39 -2.41
C SER A 27 -39.91 -35.87 -0.96
N SER A 28 -40.05 -36.74 0.02
CA SER A 28 -40.00 -36.40 1.46
C SER A 28 -38.67 -35.84 1.88
N PHE A 29 -37.57 -36.28 1.29
CA PHE A 29 -36.26 -35.72 1.52
C PHE A 29 -36.15 -34.29 1.02
N PHE A 30 -36.53 -34.01 -0.24
CA PHE A 30 -36.50 -32.67 -0.81
C PHE A 30 -37.36 -31.68 -0.06
N HIS A 31 -38.59 -32.07 0.31
CA HIS A 31 -39.44 -31.19 1.11
C HIS A 31 -38.85 -30.88 2.49
N SER A 32 -38.19 -31.86 3.14
CA SER A 32 -37.52 -31.61 4.40
C SER A 32 -36.33 -30.67 4.27
N VAL A 33 -35.59 -30.77 3.18
CA VAL A 33 -34.47 -29.87 2.87
C VAL A 33 -34.99 -28.45 2.63
N LEU A 34 -36.06 -28.31 1.83
CA LEU A 34 -36.69 -27.00 1.55
C LEU A 34 -37.25 -26.37 2.83
N TYR A 35 -37.99 -27.12 3.62
CA TYR A 35 -38.53 -26.63 4.91
C TYR A 35 -37.44 -26.17 5.87
N THR A 36 -36.40 -26.98 6.09
CA THR A 36 -35.30 -26.61 6.98
C THR A 36 -34.46 -25.49 6.39
N GLY A 37 -34.27 -25.49 5.06
CA GLY A 37 -33.54 -24.47 4.35
C GLY A 37 -34.18 -23.08 4.46
N PHE A 38 -35.50 -23.01 4.32
CA PHE A 38 -36.23 -21.74 4.47
C PHE A 38 -36.13 -21.20 5.91
N PHE A 39 -36.31 -22.06 6.91
CA PHE A 39 -36.15 -21.65 8.32
C PHE A 39 -34.70 -21.21 8.61
N SER A 40 -33.73 -21.91 8.06
CA SER A 40 -32.29 -21.55 8.17
C SER A 40 -32.01 -20.17 7.56
N LEU A 41 -32.62 -19.86 6.40
CA LEU A 41 -32.49 -18.53 5.79
C LEU A 41 -33.15 -17.45 6.65
N LEU A 42 -34.31 -17.72 7.24
CA LEU A 42 -34.94 -16.80 8.19
C LEU A 42 -34.01 -16.52 9.38
N CYS A 43 -33.41 -17.54 9.95
CA CYS A 43 -32.42 -17.37 11.04
C CYS A 43 -31.21 -16.54 10.58
N TRP A 44 -30.64 -16.83 9.41
CA TRP A 44 -29.51 -16.07 8.86
C TRP A 44 -29.84 -14.58 8.71
N TYR A 45 -30.89 -14.26 7.95
CA TYR A 45 -31.30 -12.87 7.72
C TYR A 45 -31.80 -12.19 8.99
N GLY A 46 -32.49 -12.93 9.86
CA GLY A 46 -32.99 -12.43 11.14
C GLY A 46 -31.81 -12.00 12.04
N HIS A 47 -30.79 -12.85 12.23
CA HIS A 47 -29.61 -12.48 13.01
C HIS A 47 -28.81 -11.36 12.34
N PHE A 48 -28.65 -11.40 11.02
CA PHE A 48 -27.97 -10.35 10.27
C PHE A 48 -28.65 -8.99 10.46
N PHE A 49 -29.98 -8.93 10.29
CA PHE A 49 -30.76 -7.70 10.45
C PHE A 49 -30.77 -7.21 11.91
N LEU A 50 -30.98 -8.11 12.85
CA LEU A 50 -30.98 -7.76 14.27
C LEU A 50 -29.60 -7.19 14.68
N MET A 51 -28.51 -7.80 14.27
CA MET A 51 -27.16 -7.32 14.61
C MET A 51 -26.79 -6.00 13.94
N ASP A 52 -27.45 -5.63 12.82
CA ASP A 52 -27.18 -4.38 12.10
C ASP A 52 -28.05 -3.21 12.61
N SER A 53 -29.08 -3.50 13.39
CA SER A 53 -30.01 -2.51 13.90
C SER A 53 -29.36 -1.63 14.98
N LYS A 54 -28.98 -0.39 14.59
CA LYS A 54 -28.44 0.63 15.51
C LYS A 54 -29.40 0.96 16.67
N LYS A 55 -30.73 0.83 16.47
CA LYS A 55 -31.73 1.11 17.49
C LYS A 55 -31.74 0.03 18.58
N LEU A 56 -31.68 -1.25 18.18
CA LEU A 56 -31.64 -2.36 19.13
C LEU A 56 -30.29 -2.44 19.88
N ASN A 57 -29.19 -2.16 19.22
CA ASN A 57 -27.87 -2.09 19.86
C ASN A 57 -27.78 -1.01 20.96
N LYS A 58 -28.57 0.05 20.87
CA LYS A 58 -28.68 1.06 21.93
C LYS A 58 -29.59 0.62 23.09
N ALA A 59 -30.62 -0.18 22.80
CA ALA A 59 -31.59 -0.64 23.81
C ALA A 59 -31.02 -1.75 24.73
N VAL A 60 -30.10 -2.56 24.20
CA VAL A 60 -29.46 -3.65 24.97
C VAL A 60 -27.95 -3.43 24.99
N PRO A 61 -27.40 -2.77 26.02
CA PRO A 61 -25.99 -2.38 26.07
C PRO A 61 -25.02 -3.57 26.15
N ASN A 62 -25.49 -4.75 26.57
CA ASN A 62 -24.66 -5.94 26.67
C ASN A 62 -24.87 -6.86 25.45
N LYS A 63 -23.85 -6.96 24.59
CA LYS A 63 -23.83 -7.82 23.39
C LYS A 63 -24.20 -9.29 23.68
N PHE A 64 -23.90 -9.78 24.87
CA PHE A 64 -24.22 -11.15 25.29
C PHE A 64 -25.74 -11.35 25.40
N TRP A 65 -26.43 -10.51 26.18
CA TRP A 65 -27.89 -10.60 26.35
C TRP A 65 -28.63 -10.37 25.05
N TYR A 66 -28.09 -9.51 24.19
CA TYR A 66 -28.64 -9.33 22.84
C TYR A 66 -28.60 -10.64 22.02
N GLY A 67 -27.48 -11.37 22.09
CA GLY A 67 -27.34 -12.67 21.46
C GLY A 67 -28.36 -13.68 21.99
N VAL A 68 -28.48 -13.77 23.33
CA VAL A 68 -29.44 -14.66 23.96
C VAL A 68 -30.88 -14.34 23.55
N LEU A 69 -31.29 -13.07 23.59
CA LEU A 69 -32.63 -12.64 23.17
C LEU A 69 -32.91 -12.96 21.69
N SER A 70 -31.94 -12.74 20.81
CA SER A 70 -32.11 -13.04 19.38
C SER A 70 -32.24 -14.55 19.11
N ILE A 71 -31.47 -15.38 19.82
CA ILE A 71 -31.58 -16.85 19.72
C ILE A 71 -32.95 -17.32 20.22
N VAL A 72 -33.39 -16.77 21.37
CA VAL A 72 -34.71 -17.12 21.94
C VAL A 72 -35.86 -16.69 20.99
N ALA A 73 -35.82 -15.47 20.51
CA ALA A 73 -36.86 -14.96 19.60
C ALA A 73 -36.97 -15.79 18.31
N LEU A 74 -35.87 -16.07 17.65
CA LEU A 74 -35.83 -16.86 16.43
C LEU A 74 -36.07 -18.36 16.71
N GLY A 75 -35.66 -18.87 17.86
CA GLY A 75 -35.96 -20.23 18.30
C GLY A 75 -37.48 -20.44 18.54
N LEU A 76 -38.17 -19.46 19.17
CA LEU A 76 -39.59 -19.46 19.32
C LEU A 76 -40.33 -19.34 17.98
N LEU A 77 -39.76 -18.58 17.03
CA LEU A 77 -40.31 -18.49 15.67
C LEU A 77 -40.36 -19.86 14.98
N ALA A 78 -39.46 -20.79 15.33
CA ALA A 78 -39.51 -22.16 14.82
C ALA A 78 -40.82 -22.89 15.14
N TYR A 79 -41.38 -22.64 16.32
CA TYR A 79 -42.68 -23.20 16.69
C TYR A 79 -43.78 -22.62 15.82
N VAL A 80 -43.86 -21.30 15.72
CA VAL A 80 -44.89 -20.60 14.90
C VAL A 80 -44.77 -21.05 13.44
N TYR A 81 -43.55 -21.11 12.92
CA TYR A 81 -43.28 -21.59 11.57
C TYR A 81 -43.75 -23.04 11.37
N THR A 82 -43.51 -23.92 12.33
CA THR A 82 -43.94 -25.33 12.24
C THR A 82 -45.45 -25.46 12.33
N VAL A 83 -46.11 -24.67 13.18
CA VAL A 83 -47.57 -24.68 13.29
C VAL A 83 -48.22 -24.19 12.00
N PHE A 84 -47.69 -23.11 11.40
CA PHE A 84 -48.22 -22.54 10.14
C PHE A 84 -48.07 -23.53 8.97
N PHE A 85 -46.99 -24.29 8.91
CA PHE A 85 -46.77 -25.28 7.88
C PHE A 85 -47.15 -26.72 8.31
N SER A 86 -47.93 -26.90 9.40
CA SER A 86 -48.19 -28.20 10.02
C SER A 86 -48.86 -29.19 9.09
N GLU A 87 -49.79 -28.74 8.24
CA GLU A 87 -50.47 -29.60 7.28
C GLU A 87 -49.56 -30.12 6.18
N ALA A 88 -48.64 -29.27 5.69
CA ALA A 88 -47.66 -29.63 4.67
C ALA A 88 -46.50 -30.48 5.21
N VAL A 89 -46.29 -30.47 6.53
CA VAL A 89 -45.10 -31.02 7.19
C VAL A 89 -45.42 -32.22 8.11
N SER A 90 -46.76 -32.47 8.39
CA SER A 90 -47.15 -33.55 9.32
C SER A 90 -46.61 -34.92 8.92
N ASP A 91 -46.58 -35.21 7.62
CA ASP A 91 -46.07 -36.47 7.07
C ASP A 91 -44.53 -36.48 6.90
N MET A 92 -43.93 -35.31 7.01
CA MET A 92 -42.50 -35.12 6.77
C MET A 92 -41.66 -35.06 8.04
N LEU A 93 -42.25 -34.92 9.21
CA LEU A 93 -41.53 -34.89 10.47
C LEU A 93 -41.19 -36.32 10.93
N PRO A 94 -39.94 -36.62 11.36
CA PRO A 94 -39.55 -37.95 11.84
C PRO A 94 -40.24 -38.33 13.15
N PHE A 95 -41.29 -37.65 13.54
CA PHE A 95 -41.95 -37.70 14.84
C PHE A 95 -43.45 -38.06 14.75
N ARG A 96 -43.84 -38.84 13.71
CA ARG A 96 -45.27 -39.22 13.49
C ARG A 96 -45.85 -39.93 14.69
N ASP A 97 -45.05 -40.79 15.38
CA ASP A 97 -45.53 -41.64 16.47
C ASP A 97 -45.18 -41.11 17.86
N ILE A 98 -44.74 -39.85 17.98
CA ILE A 98 -44.31 -39.25 19.25
C ILE A 98 -45.46 -38.46 19.86
N PRO A 99 -45.68 -38.56 21.20
CA PRO A 99 -46.70 -37.79 21.90
C PRO A 99 -46.56 -36.27 21.65
N PRO A 100 -47.66 -35.49 21.54
CA PRO A 100 -47.64 -34.08 21.18
C PRO A 100 -46.69 -33.22 22.02
N ARG A 101 -46.57 -33.50 23.33
CA ARG A 101 -45.65 -32.78 24.23
C ARG A 101 -44.18 -33.02 23.85
N LYS A 102 -43.78 -34.25 23.53
CA LYS A 102 -42.41 -34.57 23.12
C LYS A 102 -42.09 -33.99 21.74
N LYS A 103 -43.10 -33.97 20.83
CA LYS A 103 -42.97 -33.32 19.49
C LYS A 103 -42.71 -31.82 19.63
N LEU A 104 -43.42 -31.13 20.53
CA LEU A 104 -43.21 -29.72 20.82
C LEU A 104 -41.77 -29.44 21.30
N ILE A 105 -41.32 -30.23 22.30
CA ILE A 105 -39.93 -30.09 22.84
C ILE A 105 -38.90 -30.29 21.74
N ALA A 106 -39.06 -31.30 20.88
CA ALA A 106 -38.12 -31.58 19.80
C ALA A 106 -38.02 -30.42 18.77
N ILE A 107 -39.18 -29.83 18.43
CA ILE A 107 -39.23 -28.65 17.54
C ILE A 107 -38.52 -27.45 18.15
N MET A 108 -38.77 -27.18 19.42
CA MET A 108 -38.15 -26.09 20.15
C MET A 108 -36.63 -26.27 20.23
N VAL A 109 -36.15 -27.46 20.66
CA VAL A 109 -34.71 -27.75 20.76
C VAL A 109 -34.06 -27.60 19.40
N ARG A 110 -34.66 -28.12 18.33
CA ARG A 110 -34.14 -27.96 16.96
C ARG A 110 -34.07 -26.47 16.56
N GLY A 111 -35.12 -25.69 16.82
CA GLY A 111 -35.15 -24.27 16.54
C GLY A 111 -34.04 -23.49 17.24
N PHE A 112 -33.82 -23.78 18.52
CA PHE A 112 -32.72 -23.16 19.30
C PHE A 112 -31.34 -23.57 18.81
N ILE A 113 -31.13 -24.83 18.45
CA ILE A 113 -29.85 -25.30 17.90
C ILE A 113 -29.54 -24.59 16.58
N ILE A 114 -30.50 -24.55 15.65
CA ILE A 114 -30.33 -23.90 14.35
C ILE A 114 -30.09 -22.39 14.56
N SER A 115 -30.93 -21.72 15.37
CA SER A 115 -30.77 -20.29 15.65
C SER A 115 -29.43 -19.97 16.30
N GLY A 116 -29.02 -20.76 17.32
CA GLY A 116 -27.72 -20.59 17.99
C GLY A 116 -26.52 -20.78 17.04
N PHE A 117 -26.60 -21.74 16.13
CA PHE A 117 -25.58 -21.97 15.13
C PHE A 117 -25.43 -20.78 14.18
N TYR A 118 -26.55 -20.23 13.67
CA TYR A 118 -26.54 -19.07 12.81
C TYR A 118 -26.09 -17.80 13.52
N TYR A 119 -26.47 -17.64 14.79
CA TYR A 119 -25.95 -16.56 15.63
C TYR A 119 -24.44 -16.66 15.75
N PHE A 120 -23.92 -17.84 16.06
CA PHE A 120 -22.48 -18.05 16.20
C PHE A 120 -21.70 -17.70 14.92
N ILE A 121 -22.21 -18.15 13.76
CA ILE A 121 -21.58 -17.85 12.47
C ILE A 121 -21.61 -16.35 12.19
N THR A 122 -22.77 -15.70 12.31
CA THR A 122 -22.90 -14.27 12.02
C THR A 122 -22.09 -13.41 12.97
N TYR A 123 -22.03 -13.79 14.25
CA TYR A 123 -21.19 -13.15 15.23
C TYR A 123 -19.69 -13.29 14.91
N SER A 124 -19.26 -14.50 14.58
CA SER A 124 -17.86 -14.77 14.24
C SER A 124 -17.41 -14.03 12.98
N LEU A 125 -18.24 -13.98 11.95
CA LEU A 125 -17.95 -13.23 10.72
C LEU A 125 -17.79 -11.73 11.00
N ARG A 126 -18.69 -11.14 11.79
CA ARG A 126 -18.59 -9.73 12.17
C ARG A 126 -17.38 -9.43 13.04
N ALA A 127 -17.07 -10.31 13.99
CA ALA A 127 -15.87 -10.16 14.80
C ALA A 127 -14.58 -10.20 13.96
N LEU A 128 -14.55 -11.02 12.92
CA LEU A 128 -13.44 -11.06 11.96
C LEU A 128 -13.34 -9.77 11.13
N GLU A 129 -14.48 -9.26 10.65
CA GLU A 129 -14.54 -7.99 9.90
C GLU A 129 -14.09 -6.80 10.77
N GLU A 130 -14.57 -6.69 12.01
CA GLU A 130 -14.15 -5.66 12.96
C GLU A 130 -12.64 -5.75 13.23
N LYS A 131 -12.14 -6.95 13.46
CA LYS A 131 -10.69 -7.19 13.67
C LYS A 131 -9.85 -6.77 12.46
N GLN A 132 -10.32 -7.05 11.25
CA GLN A 132 -9.61 -6.60 10.03
C GLN A 132 -9.62 -5.08 9.90
N LYS A 133 -10.77 -4.41 10.14
CA LYS A 133 -10.86 -2.95 10.12
C LYS A 133 -9.90 -2.31 11.12
N HIS A 134 -9.89 -2.78 12.36
CA HIS A 134 -8.95 -2.27 13.36
C HIS A 134 -7.49 -2.53 13.00
N LYS A 135 -7.17 -3.66 12.36
CA LYS A 135 -5.80 -3.93 11.89
C LYS A 135 -5.36 -2.92 10.83
N ILE A 136 -6.23 -2.60 9.87
CA ILE A 136 -5.96 -1.60 8.83
C ILE A 136 -5.78 -0.20 9.45
N GLU A 137 -6.65 0.18 10.39
CA GLU A 137 -6.57 1.47 11.09
C GLU A 137 -5.26 1.62 11.88
N ILE A 138 -4.86 0.57 12.62
CA ILE A 138 -3.58 0.55 13.35
C ILE A 138 -2.40 0.71 12.38
N GLU A 139 -2.44 0.04 11.23
CA GLU A 139 -1.36 0.14 10.24
C GLU A 139 -1.28 1.55 9.63
N GLN A 140 -2.43 2.17 9.33
CA GLN A 140 -2.48 3.56 8.85
C GLN A 140 -1.93 4.54 9.89
N LEU A 141 -2.28 4.37 11.17
CA LEU A 141 -1.76 5.19 12.27
C LEU A 141 -0.25 5.04 12.42
N LYS A 142 0.29 3.82 12.32
CA LYS A 142 1.74 3.58 12.35
C LYS A 142 2.46 4.25 11.19
N GLN A 143 1.91 4.17 9.98
CA GLN A 143 2.47 4.83 8.81
C GLN A 143 2.45 6.36 8.96
N ALA A 144 1.34 6.93 9.46
CA ALA A 144 1.24 8.36 9.75
C ALA A 144 2.25 8.80 10.81
N GLN A 145 2.40 8.03 11.89
CA GLN A 145 3.40 8.29 12.94
C GLN A 145 4.84 8.23 12.41
N LEU A 146 5.15 7.22 11.59
CA LEU A 146 6.47 7.10 10.98
C LEU A 146 6.76 8.29 10.07
N LYS A 147 5.79 8.69 9.24
CA LYS A 147 5.91 9.88 8.37
C LYS A 147 6.11 11.15 9.18
N ALA A 148 5.37 11.34 10.27
CA ALA A 148 5.54 12.49 11.18
C ALA A 148 6.92 12.49 11.84
N ASN A 149 7.40 11.34 12.33
CA ASN A 149 8.72 11.24 12.94
C ASN A 149 9.85 11.52 11.92
N LEU A 150 9.72 11.02 10.69
CA LEU A 150 10.66 11.34 9.61
C LEU A 150 10.65 12.83 9.27
N SER A 151 9.48 13.47 9.28
CA SER A 151 9.37 14.92 9.05
C SER A 151 10.08 15.71 10.15
N LEU A 152 9.87 15.35 11.42
CA LEU A 152 10.55 15.98 12.57
C LEU A 152 12.08 15.80 12.51
N LEU A 153 12.55 14.60 12.17
CA LEU A 153 14.00 14.36 11.99
C LEU A 153 14.57 15.19 10.83
N LYS A 154 13.81 15.36 9.76
CA LYS A 154 14.19 16.21 8.63
C LYS A 154 14.27 17.68 9.01
N GLU A 155 13.44 18.18 9.93
CA GLU A 155 13.42 19.57 10.39
C GLU A 155 14.52 19.90 11.41
N GLN A 156 15.17 18.91 12.02
CA GLN A 156 16.23 19.15 13.04
C GLN A 156 17.44 19.90 12.48
N ILE A 157 17.72 19.81 11.17
CA ILE A 157 18.68 20.70 10.53
C ILE A 157 17.91 21.93 10.08
N SER A 158 17.88 22.98 10.89
CA SER A 158 17.21 24.24 10.54
C SER A 158 17.85 24.82 9.26
N PRO A 159 17.13 24.84 8.12
CA PRO A 159 17.66 25.45 6.90
C PRO A 159 18.05 26.92 7.12
N HIS A 160 17.29 27.61 7.90
CA HIS A 160 17.52 29.01 8.24
C HIS A 160 18.82 29.22 9.03
N PHE A 161 19.10 28.33 9.99
CA PHE A 161 20.37 28.42 10.74
C PHE A 161 21.58 28.22 9.81
N LEU A 162 21.51 27.25 8.92
CA LEU A 162 22.59 26.99 7.97
C LEU A 162 22.82 28.15 7.01
N PHE A 163 21.76 28.72 6.43
CA PHE A 163 21.85 29.90 5.58
C PHE A 163 22.43 31.12 6.31
N ASN A 164 21.98 31.38 7.52
CA ASN A 164 22.52 32.49 8.33
C ASN A 164 24.00 32.28 8.63
N THR A 165 24.42 31.05 8.93
CA THR A 165 25.80 30.73 9.19
C THR A 165 26.67 30.92 7.93
N LEU A 166 26.22 30.44 6.76
CA LEU A 166 26.92 30.63 5.49
C LEU A 166 26.99 32.12 5.11
N ASN A 167 25.90 32.87 5.26
CA ASN A 167 25.90 34.32 5.01
C ASN A 167 26.88 35.05 5.94
N THR A 168 26.88 34.70 7.22
CA THR A 168 27.83 35.28 8.18
C THR A 168 29.27 34.97 7.77
N LEU A 169 29.56 33.74 7.38
CA LEU A 169 30.87 33.32 6.91
C LEU A 169 31.29 34.10 5.66
N SER A 170 30.39 34.29 4.69
CA SER A 170 30.63 35.10 3.48
C SER A 170 30.93 36.59 3.80
N THR A 171 30.36 37.13 4.88
CA THR A 171 30.64 38.52 5.31
C THR A 171 31.93 38.68 6.12
N LEU A 172 32.34 37.62 6.83
CA LEU A 172 33.55 37.65 7.64
C LEU A 172 34.85 37.47 6.81
N THR A 173 34.73 36.89 5.61
CA THR A 173 35.90 36.73 4.74
C THR A 173 36.11 37.89 3.80
N HIS A 174 37.35 38.28 3.61
CA HIS A 174 37.76 39.28 2.61
C HIS A 174 38.33 38.65 1.34
N GLU A 175 38.54 37.35 1.32
CA GLU A 175 39.04 36.61 0.18
C GLU A 175 37.91 36.28 -0.81
N ALA A 176 37.98 36.77 -2.04
CA ALA A 176 36.96 36.60 -3.07
C ALA A 176 36.68 35.13 -3.35
N VAL A 177 37.72 34.27 -3.43
CA VAL A 177 37.59 32.83 -3.67
C VAL A 177 36.79 32.12 -2.58
N VAL A 178 37.02 32.50 -1.31
CA VAL A 178 36.26 31.91 -0.18
C VAL A 178 34.80 32.39 -0.20
N LYS A 179 34.60 33.66 -0.55
CA LYS A 179 33.26 34.23 -0.66
C LYS A 179 32.42 33.54 -1.76
N ASP A 180 33.02 33.32 -2.93
CA ASP A 180 32.41 32.63 -4.04
C ASP A 180 32.10 31.18 -3.69
N PHE A 181 33.01 30.49 -3.04
CA PHE A 181 32.78 29.10 -2.56
C PHE A 181 31.60 29.01 -1.60
N VAL A 182 31.51 29.94 -0.63
CA VAL A 182 30.40 29.97 0.34
C VAL A 182 29.09 30.28 -0.34
N ASN A 183 29.08 31.19 -1.33
CA ASN A 183 27.88 31.50 -2.10
C ASN A 183 27.39 30.31 -2.93
N GLU A 184 28.32 29.62 -3.62
CA GLU A 184 27.95 28.43 -4.40
C GLU A 184 27.49 27.27 -3.50
N LEU A 185 28.09 27.12 -2.32
CA LEU A 185 27.64 26.16 -1.32
C LEU A 185 26.20 26.50 -0.83
N ALA A 186 25.92 27.80 -0.59
CA ALA A 186 24.58 28.23 -0.21
C ALA A 186 23.54 27.99 -1.32
N ASN A 187 23.92 28.23 -2.59
CA ASN A 187 23.05 27.98 -3.75
C ASN A 187 22.75 26.49 -3.93
N ALA A 188 23.77 25.64 -3.86
CA ALA A 188 23.61 24.18 -3.94
C ALA A 188 22.70 23.65 -2.81
N TYR A 189 22.91 24.13 -1.59
CA TYR A 189 22.11 23.69 -0.45
C TYR A 189 20.65 24.19 -0.54
N ARG A 190 20.42 25.41 -1.06
CA ARG A 190 19.08 25.94 -1.31
C ARG A 190 18.31 25.07 -2.28
N TYR A 191 18.93 24.63 -3.37
CA TYR A 191 18.30 23.71 -4.32
C TYR A 191 17.89 22.40 -3.66
N VAL A 192 18.81 21.75 -2.93
CA VAL A 192 18.52 20.48 -2.23
C VAL A 192 17.35 20.62 -1.28
N LEU A 193 17.23 21.73 -0.56
CA LEU A 193 16.13 21.99 0.37
C LEU A 193 14.80 22.27 -0.34
N THR A 194 14.84 23.04 -1.44
CA THR A 194 13.62 23.37 -2.21
C THR A 194 13.02 22.14 -2.86
N TYR A 195 13.86 21.28 -3.43
CA TYR A 195 13.43 20.09 -4.17
C TYR A 195 13.43 18.79 -3.37
N LYS A 196 13.65 18.86 -2.06
CA LYS A 196 13.69 17.72 -1.14
C LYS A 196 12.43 16.85 -1.20
N ASP A 197 11.26 17.49 -1.31
CA ASP A 197 9.95 16.83 -1.27
C ASP A 197 9.21 16.94 -2.63
N GLU A 198 9.87 17.53 -3.65
CA GLU A 198 9.33 17.63 -5.00
C GLU A 198 9.60 16.34 -5.80
N ASN A 199 8.64 16.00 -6.66
CA ASN A 199 8.78 14.83 -7.51
C ASN A 199 9.60 15.13 -8.77
N THR A 200 9.53 16.37 -9.28
CA THR A 200 10.17 16.79 -10.52
C THR A 200 10.74 18.20 -10.41
N ALA A 201 11.78 18.48 -11.18
CA ALA A 201 12.40 19.78 -11.37
C ALA A 201 12.61 20.06 -12.86
N ASP A 202 12.72 21.33 -13.23
CA ASP A 202 13.10 21.68 -14.60
C ASP A 202 14.59 21.38 -14.84
N VAL A 203 14.94 20.92 -16.04
CA VAL A 203 16.33 20.68 -16.43
C VAL A 203 17.18 21.91 -16.22
N LYS A 204 16.67 23.12 -16.45
CA LYS A 204 17.36 24.39 -16.14
C LYS A 204 17.78 24.46 -14.69
N GLN A 205 16.87 24.16 -13.75
CA GLN A 205 17.11 24.25 -12.32
C GLN A 205 18.14 23.22 -11.85
N GLU A 206 18.10 22.00 -12.43
CA GLU A 206 19.14 20.99 -12.20
C GLU A 206 20.50 21.44 -12.71
N LEU A 207 20.58 22.06 -13.89
CA LEU A 207 21.83 22.56 -14.46
C LEU A 207 22.38 23.75 -13.67
N ASP A 208 21.53 24.65 -13.19
CA ASP A 208 21.92 25.76 -12.31
C ASP A 208 22.52 25.21 -11.00
N PHE A 209 21.86 24.21 -10.40
CA PHE A 209 22.37 23.52 -9.22
C PHE A 209 23.68 22.81 -9.52
N ILE A 210 23.79 22.07 -10.63
CA ILE A 210 25.01 21.38 -11.03
C ILE A 210 26.16 22.35 -11.24
N SER A 211 25.92 23.54 -11.77
CA SER A 211 26.96 24.56 -11.90
C SER A 211 27.56 24.96 -10.55
N SER A 212 26.73 25.21 -9.54
CA SER A 212 27.19 25.46 -8.16
C SER A 212 27.92 24.26 -7.54
N TYR A 213 27.37 23.07 -7.73
CA TYR A 213 27.95 21.81 -7.25
C TYR A 213 29.35 21.56 -7.87
N LEU A 214 29.50 21.80 -9.17
CA LEU A 214 30.75 21.64 -9.88
C LEU A 214 31.81 22.65 -9.44
N TYR A 215 31.44 23.89 -9.12
CA TYR A 215 32.34 24.87 -8.56
C TYR A 215 32.96 24.32 -7.25
N ILE A 216 32.13 23.78 -6.36
CA ILE A 216 32.56 23.21 -5.08
C ILE A 216 33.51 22.01 -5.31
N ILE A 217 33.15 21.12 -6.24
CA ILE A 217 33.99 19.93 -6.53
C ILE A 217 35.31 20.31 -7.21
N LYS A 218 35.32 21.25 -8.17
CA LYS A 218 36.51 21.71 -8.85
C LYS A 218 37.52 22.36 -7.88
N THR A 219 37.04 23.07 -6.86
CA THR A 219 37.93 23.59 -5.80
C THR A 219 38.71 22.51 -5.07
N ARG A 220 38.16 21.26 -5.01
CA ARG A 220 38.83 20.10 -4.36
C ARG A 220 39.64 19.24 -5.33
N LEU A 221 39.14 19.05 -6.54
CA LEU A 221 39.67 18.10 -7.52
C LEU A 221 40.47 18.78 -8.64
N GLU A 222 40.49 20.12 -8.67
CA GLU A 222 41.20 20.96 -9.63
C GLU A 222 41.03 20.47 -11.10
N ASP A 223 42.13 20.34 -11.84
CA ASP A 223 42.15 19.95 -13.26
C ASP A 223 41.93 18.44 -13.51
N SER A 224 41.55 17.69 -12.46
CA SER A 224 41.32 16.25 -12.58
C SER A 224 39.95 15.91 -13.19
N ILE A 225 39.06 16.90 -13.32
CA ILE A 225 37.72 16.74 -13.90
C ILE A 225 37.46 17.84 -14.92
N ASP A 226 37.01 17.42 -16.09
CA ASP A 226 36.56 18.28 -17.18
C ASP A 226 35.11 18.02 -17.50
N ILE A 227 34.24 19.04 -17.40
CA ILE A 227 32.80 18.87 -17.57
C ILE A 227 32.31 19.90 -18.59
N THR A 228 31.68 19.36 -19.64
CA THR A 228 31.06 20.15 -20.70
C THR A 228 29.54 20.02 -20.65
N ILE A 229 28.86 21.16 -20.66
CA ILE A 229 27.38 21.21 -20.68
C ILE A 229 26.96 21.90 -21.97
N ASN A 230 26.25 21.18 -22.83
CA ASN A 230 25.76 21.69 -24.11
C ASN A 230 24.31 21.21 -24.31
N VAL A 231 23.37 21.87 -23.63
CA VAL A 231 21.94 21.54 -23.63
C VAL A 231 21.16 22.65 -24.34
N GLU A 232 20.34 22.28 -25.31
CA GLU A 232 19.51 23.21 -26.09
C GLU A 232 18.46 23.88 -25.23
N LYS A 233 18.06 25.11 -25.61
CA LYS A 233 17.12 25.93 -24.84
C LYS A 233 15.75 25.27 -24.65
N GLU A 234 15.30 24.55 -25.65
CA GLU A 234 14.02 23.84 -25.66
C GLU A 234 13.98 22.74 -24.58
N THR A 235 15.11 22.11 -24.31
CA THR A 235 15.25 21.06 -23.28
C THR A 235 15.26 21.63 -21.86
N LEU A 236 15.61 22.90 -21.67
CA LEU A 236 15.71 23.51 -20.33
C LEU A 236 14.38 23.58 -19.57
N SER A 237 13.27 23.60 -20.26
CA SER A 237 11.92 23.61 -19.68
C SER A 237 11.31 22.22 -19.47
N THR A 238 12.04 21.15 -19.83
CA THR A 238 11.58 19.79 -19.62
C THR A 238 11.80 19.32 -18.19
N ARG A 239 11.14 18.25 -17.80
CA ARG A 239 11.11 17.77 -16.40
C ARG A 239 11.97 16.54 -16.18
N ILE A 240 12.72 16.52 -15.09
CA ILE A 240 13.45 15.35 -14.61
C ILE A 240 13.26 15.21 -13.08
N PRO A 241 13.49 14.03 -12.49
CA PRO A 241 13.51 13.90 -11.04
C PRO A 241 14.66 14.72 -10.44
N PRO A 242 14.45 15.47 -9.34
CA PRO A 242 15.51 16.27 -8.72
C PRO A 242 16.72 15.44 -8.29
N LEU A 243 17.90 16.07 -8.31
CA LEU A 243 19.21 15.48 -7.95
C LEU A 243 19.68 14.36 -8.90
N THR A 244 19.02 14.19 -10.04
CA THR A 244 19.38 13.15 -11.02
C THR A 244 20.77 13.39 -11.60
N LEU A 245 21.08 14.62 -12.04
CA LEU A 245 22.38 14.94 -12.61
C LEU A 245 23.51 14.83 -11.56
N GLN A 246 23.25 15.24 -10.32
CA GLN A 246 24.20 15.04 -9.22
C GLN A 246 24.57 13.58 -9.04
N ILE A 247 23.57 12.70 -8.94
CA ILE A 247 23.80 11.26 -8.74
C ILE A 247 24.63 10.68 -9.87
N LEU A 248 24.38 11.09 -11.12
CA LEU A 248 25.12 10.61 -12.27
C LEU A 248 26.57 11.11 -12.29
N ILE A 249 26.80 12.38 -11.95
CA ILE A 249 28.15 12.96 -11.83
C ILE A 249 28.91 12.31 -10.67
N GLU A 250 28.27 12.13 -9.51
CA GLU A 250 28.88 11.42 -8.37
C GLU A 250 29.26 9.99 -8.72
N ASN A 251 28.39 9.28 -9.45
CA ASN A 251 28.68 7.93 -9.95
C ASN A 251 29.91 7.94 -10.88
N ALA A 252 29.98 8.89 -11.80
CA ALA A 252 31.15 9.03 -12.68
C ALA A 252 32.44 9.26 -11.87
N ILE A 253 32.43 10.16 -10.90
CA ILE A 253 33.59 10.47 -10.04
C ILE A 253 33.97 9.29 -9.16
N LYS A 254 33.00 8.60 -8.60
CA LYS A 254 33.23 7.48 -7.67
C LYS A 254 33.82 6.25 -8.36
N HIS A 255 33.37 5.97 -9.57
CA HIS A 255 33.71 4.73 -10.27
C HIS A 255 34.92 4.86 -11.21
N ASN A 256 35.41 6.08 -11.48
CA ASN A 256 36.51 6.31 -12.37
C ASN A 256 37.74 6.93 -11.65
N VAL A 257 38.89 6.69 -12.22
CA VAL A 257 40.10 7.39 -11.83
C VAL A 257 40.07 8.79 -12.42
N ALA A 258 40.27 9.82 -11.57
CA ALA A 258 40.40 11.20 -12.00
C ALA A 258 41.76 11.74 -11.53
N SER A 259 42.60 12.19 -12.44
CA SER A 259 43.89 12.80 -12.14
C SER A 259 44.22 13.87 -13.19
N ARG A 260 45.17 14.78 -12.86
CA ARG A 260 45.62 15.81 -13.84
C ARG A 260 46.14 15.20 -15.15
N GLN A 261 46.78 14.03 -15.10
CA GLN A 261 47.34 13.35 -16.29
C GLN A 261 46.26 12.57 -17.07
N ARG A 262 45.19 12.17 -16.38
CA ARG A 262 44.05 11.45 -16.94
C ARG A 262 42.77 12.06 -16.40
N PRO A 263 42.34 13.20 -16.91
CA PRO A 263 41.12 13.86 -16.41
C PRO A 263 39.88 13.03 -16.71
N LEU A 264 38.96 13.00 -15.76
CA LEU A 264 37.65 12.45 -15.98
C LEU A 264 36.82 13.48 -16.78
N LYS A 265 36.44 13.10 -18.00
CA LYS A 265 35.62 13.93 -18.86
C LYS A 265 34.16 13.53 -18.73
N ILE A 266 33.30 14.51 -18.51
CA ILE A 266 31.85 14.31 -18.40
C ILE A 266 31.18 15.29 -19.37
N ASP A 267 30.38 14.78 -20.29
CA ASP A 267 29.61 15.56 -21.23
C ASP A 267 28.13 15.43 -20.92
N ILE A 268 27.43 16.57 -20.79
CA ILE A 268 25.98 16.64 -20.62
C ILE A 268 25.43 17.36 -21.84
N TYR A 269 24.62 16.66 -22.63
CA TYR A 269 24.05 17.20 -23.84
C TYR A 269 22.68 16.54 -24.11
N ASN A 270 21.90 17.08 -25.03
CA ASN A 270 20.63 16.48 -25.42
C ASN A 270 20.70 15.97 -26.88
N SER A 271 19.91 14.92 -27.12
CA SER A 271 19.43 14.53 -28.46
C SER A 271 17.95 14.92 -28.57
N ALA A 272 17.32 14.62 -29.71
CA ALA A 272 15.92 14.96 -29.93
C ALA A 272 14.95 14.41 -28.87
N GLN A 273 15.29 13.30 -28.21
CA GLN A 273 14.39 12.60 -27.27
C GLN A 273 14.98 12.39 -25.88
N ASP A 274 16.29 12.56 -25.71
CA ASP A 274 16.98 12.21 -24.46
C ASP A 274 17.94 13.32 -24.00
N LEU A 275 18.01 13.51 -22.70
CA LEU A 275 19.13 14.18 -22.04
C LEU A 275 20.21 13.12 -21.77
N ILE A 276 21.41 13.35 -22.31
CA ILE A 276 22.50 12.37 -22.30
C ILE A 276 23.63 12.82 -21.39
N ILE A 277 24.03 11.94 -20.49
CA ILE A 277 25.17 12.12 -19.62
C ILE A 277 26.20 11.04 -19.99
N ARG A 278 27.36 11.47 -20.48
CA ARG A 278 28.44 10.60 -20.94
C ARG A 278 29.71 10.90 -20.16
N ASN A 279 30.40 9.88 -19.71
CA ASN A 279 31.76 10.03 -19.20
C ASN A 279 32.74 9.05 -19.87
N ASN A 280 34.00 9.43 -19.95
CA ASN A 280 35.07 8.49 -20.33
C ASN A 280 35.19 7.41 -19.26
N PHE A 281 35.44 6.17 -19.68
CA PHE A 281 35.49 5.02 -18.77
C PHE A 281 36.92 4.72 -18.33
N GLN A 282 37.22 4.99 -17.07
CA GLN A 282 38.53 4.80 -16.42
C GLN A 282 38.37 4.09 -15.09
N PRO A 283 37.95 2.80 -15.07
CA PRO A 283 37.48 2.14 -13.83
C PRO A 283 38.58 2.08 -12.76
N ARG A 284 38.18 2.33 -11.52
CA ARG A 284 39.04 2.11 -10.34
C ARG A 284 39.11 0.62 -10.04
N GLN A 285 40.33 0.10 -9.75
CA GLN A 285 40.55 -1.31 -9.41
C GLN A 285 40.01 -1.71 -8.02
N SER A 286 39.77 -0.76 -7.12
CA SER A 286 39.28 -0.99 -5.77
C SER A 286 38.04 -0.14 -5.50
N VAL A 287 36.86 -0.62 -5.89
CA VAL A 287 35.59 -0.08 -5.39
C VAL A 287 35.08 -1.07 -4.35
N SER A 288 35.28 -0.73 -3.05
CA SER A 288 34.56 -1.41 -1.95
C SER A 288 33.09 -1.45 -2.26
N HIS A 289 32.44 -2.59 -2.04
CA HIS A 289 31.03 -2.90 -2.23
C HIS A 289 30.11 -1.67 -2.39
N THR A 290 29.87 -1.26 -3.61
CA THR A 290 28.90 -0.23 -3.91
C THR A 290 27.56 -0.90 -4.16
N THR A 291 26.58 -0.52 -3.41
CA THR A 291 25.22 -1.05 -3.42
C THR A 291 24.42 -0.73 -4.68
N GLY A 292 25.00 -0.32 -5.79
CA GLY A 292 24.29 -0.08 -7.08
C GLY A 292 23.04 0.85 -7.01
N THR A 293 22.71 1.35 -5.83
CA THR A 293 21.42 1.97 -5.51
C THR A 293 21.15 3.30 -6.22
N GLY A 294 22.16 4.02 -6.68
CA GLY A 294 21.98 5.34 -7.29
C GLY A 294 21.26 5.27 -8.65
N LEU A 295 21.76 4.44 -9.57
CA LEU A 295 21.17 4.26 -10.89
C LEU A 295 19.83 3.56 -10.81
N ASP A 296 19.68 2.56 -9.94
CA ASP A 296 18.42 1.87 -9.71
C ASP A 296 17.35 2.83 -9.18
N ASN A 297 17.72 3.75 -8.30
CA ASN A 297 16.81 4.78 -7.78
C ASN A 297 16.35 5.74 -8.89
N ILE A 298 17.25 6.18 -9.78
CA ILE A 298 16.88 7.01 -10.92
C ILE A 298 15.92 6.25 -11.84
N ALA A 299 16.26 5.00 -12.20
CA ALA A 299 15.42 4.17 -13.05
C ALA A 299 14.03 3.96 -12.46
N GLN A 300 13.95 3.65 -11.16
CA GLN A 300 12.68 3.49 -10.46
C GLN A 300 11.86 4.79 -10.45
N ARG A 301 12.50 5.96 -10.21
CA ARG A 301 11.82 7.26 -10.23
C ARG A 301 11.27 7.58 -11.62
N TYR A 302 12.04 7.34 -12.69
CA TYR A 302 11.57 7.54 -14.07
C TYR A 302 10.37 6.65 -14.40
N ARG A 303 10.39 5.37 -14.00
CA ARG A 303 9.28 4.45 -14.18
C ARG A 303 8.03 4.88 -13.42
N LEU A 304 8.18 5.27 -12.16
CA LEU A 304 7.05 5.66 -11.30
C LEU A 304 6.42 7.00 -11.69
N LEU A 305 7.23 7.99 -12.09
CA LEU A 305 6.76 9.36 -12.34
C LEU A 305 6.31 9.57 -13.80
N PHE A 306 6.95 8.89 -14.74
CA PHE A 306 6.80 9.18 -16.16
C PHE A 306 6.43 7.97 -17.01
N ASP A 307 6.39 6.78 -16.42
CA ASP A 307 6.23 5.51 -17.13
C ASP A 307 7.24 5.34 -18.28
N LYS A 308 8.49 5.76 -18.02
CA LYS A 308 9.61 5.71 -18.96
C LYS A 308 10.78 4.96 -18.36
N GLU A 309 11.61 4.37 -19.21
CA GLU A 309 12.85 3.71 -18.81
C GLU A 309 14.06 4.52 -19.25
N ILE A 310 15.06 4.59 -18.37
CA ILE A 310 16.37 5.15 -18.72
C ILE A 310 17.19 4.09 -19.46
N VAL A 311 18.07 4.54 -20.35
CA VAL A 311 18.99 3.63 -21.07
C VAL A 311 20.39 3.82 -20.54
N ILE A 312 21.03 2.71 -20.19
CA ILE A 312 22.43 2.70 -19.70
C ILE A 312 23.26 1.89 -20.69
N GLU A 313 24.25 2.55 -21.30
CA GLU A 313 25.19 1.95 -22.25
C GLU A 313 26.61 2.00 -21.64
N LYS A 314 27.31 0.88 -21.74
CA LYS A 314 28.67 0.76 -21.25
C LYS A 314 29.57 0.22 -22.35
N ASP A 315 30.43 1.08 -22.83
CA ASP A 315 31.46 0.75 -23.80
C ASP A 315 32.85 0.68 -23.13
N PRO A 316 33.86 0.08 -23.77
CA PRO A 316 35.25 0.08 -23.25
C PRO A 316 35.82 1.48 -22.99
N ASN A 317 35.32 2.51 -23.70
CA ASN A 317 35.82 3.88 -23.66
C ASN A 317 34.87 4.87 -23.00
N ALA A 318 33.58 4.53 -22.82
CA ALA A 318 32.58 5.45 -22.32
C ALA A 318 31.50 4.73 -21.50
N PHE A 319 30.94 5.46 -20.54
CA PHE A 319 29.71 5.12 -19.85
C PHE A 319 28.68 6.20 -20.17
N VAL A 320 27.49 5.80 -20.65
CA VAL A 320 26.47 6.70 -21.14
C VAL A 320 25.14 6.38 -20.45
N VAL A 321 24.49 7.41 -19.94
CA VAL A 321 23.10 7.33 -19.43
C VAL A 321 22.23 8.27 -20.25
N LYS A 322 21.18 7.72 -20.82
CA LYS A 322 20.17 8.46 -21.59
C LYS A 322 18.89 8.56 -20.75
N LEU A 323 18.47 9.77 -20.50
CA LEU A 323 17.29 10.13 -19.72
C LEU A 323 16.23 10.64 -20.69
N PRO A 324 15.08 9.96 -20.83
CA PRO A 324 14.01 10.45 -21.69
C PRO A 324 13.57 11.87 -21.32
N ILE A 325 13.47 12.74 -22.31
CA ILE A 325 12.97 14.11 -22.16
C ILE A 325 11.47 14.05 -21.94
N ILE A 326 11.00 14.72 -20.89
CA ILE A 326 9.59 14.80 -20.53
C ILE A 326 9.14 16.26 -20.76
N THR A 327 8.37 16.46 -21.80
CA THR A 327 7.69 17.74 -22.04
C THR A 327 6.55 17.90 -21.02
N ALA A 328 6.42 19.12 -20.46
CA ALA A 328 5.43 19.46 -19.45
C ALA A 328 3.99 19.32 -19.97
#